data_ae833d6f6f708a6625c7b2b05b7d9838
#
_entry.id   ae833d6f6f708a6625c7b2b05b7d9838
#
_cell.length_a   1.000
_cell.length_b   1.000
_cell.length_c   1.000
_cell.angle_alpha   90.00
_cell.angle_beta   90.00
_cell.angle_gamma   90.00
#
_symmetry.space_group_name_H-M   'P 1'
#
loop_
_entity.id
_entity.type
_entity.pdbx_description
1 polymer ?
#
loop_
_entity_poly.entity_id
_entity_poly.type
_entity_poly.pdbx_seq_one_letter_code
_entity_poly.pdbx_strand_id
1 'polypeptide(L)'
;MRVVGKIESLWRYPVKSMRGEELQEAFVGFPGVYGDRLHAFRSSAAPKGFPYLTGREQEAMLLYRPRYRHPERTTKPGNLAEAEAIDPGLTPVYADLSDLIVDVETPAGERLAIDDPRLMSMLREGIRDRHELTLLRSVRSMTDCRPVSIISIQTVRQLSKELGIDMDKRRFRANLYVELESGNAFGEDKFVGRTLRIGAKTAIAVVERDSRCKMITLDPDTAQPNPEVMRRLAHDHEGQAGIYGAVLVEGTIRPGDEIALLD
;
A
#
# COMPACT_ATOMS: atom_id res chain seq x y z
N MET A 1 -12.40 25.37 3.63
CA MET A 1 -11.66 24.15 4.00
C MET A 1 -12.28 23.55 5.27
N ARG A 2 -12.67 22.29 5.25
CA ARG A 2 -13.35 21.61 6.37
C ARG A 2 -12.54 20.37 6.75
N VAL A 3 -12.17 20.22 8.02
CA VAL A 3 -11.60 18.98 8.55
C VAL A 3 -12.64 17.87 8.43
N VAL A 4 -12.22 16.70 7.99
CA VAL A 4 -13.08 15.54 7.74
C VAL A 4 -12.57 14.29 8.44
N GLY A 5 -11.38 14.34 9.02
CA GLY A 5 -10.78 13.24 9.74
C GLY A 5 -9.30 13.46 10.03
N LYS A 6 -8.64 12.42 10.46
CA LYS A 6 -7.19 12.36 10.72
C LYS A 6 -6.60 11.03 10.29
N ILE A 7 -5.29 10.99 10.10
CA ILE A 7 -4.56 9.75 9.87
C ILE A 7 -4.55 8.93 11.16
N GLU A 8 -5.01 7.69 11.09
CA GLU A 8 -4.91 6.73 12.20
C GLU A 8 -3.57 6.00 12.14
N SER A 9 -3.18 5.53 10.95
CA SER A 9 -1.86 4.91 10.75
C SER A 9 -1.42 4.99 9.29
N LEU A 10 -0.09 4.91 9.09
CA LEU A 10 0.56 4.91 7.79
C LEU A 10 1.25 3.58 7.53
N TRP A 11 1.13 3.10 6.31
CA TRP A 11 1.68 1.81 5.92
C TRP A 11 2.41 1.88 4.58
N ARG A 12 3.48 1.10 4.50
CA ARG A 12 4.26 0.91 3.29
C ARG A 12 4.48 -0.58 3.06
N TYR A 13 4.57 -0.97 1.80
CA TYR A 13 4.77 -2.35 1.36
C TYR A 13 5.98 -2.39 0.43
N PRO A 14 7.23 -2.56 0.92
CA PRO A 14 8.44 -2.47 0.08
C PRO A 14 8.41 -3.38 -1.15
N VAL A 15 7.78 -4.56 -1.00
CA VAL A 15 7.61 -5.55 -2.07
C VAL A 15 6.12 -5.82 -2.30
N LYS A 16 5.70 -5.79 -3.56
CA LYS A 16 4.32 -6.11 -3.94
C LYS A 16 3.91 -7.49 -3.41
N SER A 17 2.72 -7.58 -2.83
CA SER A 17 2.11 -8.78 -2.23
C SER A 17 2.79 -9.37 -0.99
N MET A 18 3.93 -8.86 -0.55
CA MET A 18 4.55 -9.24 0.72
C MET A 18 4.02 -8.39 1.88
N ARG A 19 4.39 -8.74 3.11
CA ARG A 19 4.00 -8.03 4.34
C ARG A 19 4.40 -6.56 4.27
N GLY A 20 3.55 -5.69 4.81
CA GLY A 20 3.83 -4.26 4.96
C GLY A 20 4.51 -3.94 6.28
N GLU A 21 4.90 -2.67 6.43
CA GLU A 21 5.42 -2.08 7.65
C GLU A 21 4.66 -0.80 7.98
N GLU A 22 4.42 -0.58 9.26
CA GLU A 22 3.80 0.64 9.77
C GLU A 22 4.87 1.73 9.94
N LEU A 23 4.52 2.98 9.59
CA LEU A 23 5.43 4.11 9.57
C LEU A 23 4.99 5.19 10.56
N GLN A 24 5.97 5.86 11.20
CA GLN A 24 5.73 7.03 12.03
C GLN A 24 5.69 8.33 11.22
N GLU A 25 6.30 8.33 10.05
CA GLU A 25 6.19 9.39 9.04
C GLU A 25 6.43 8.81 7.64
N ALA A 26 5.90 9.47 6.64
CA ALA A 26 6.12 9.12 5.24
C ALA A 26 6.16 10.37 4.35
N PHE A 27 7.12 10.43 3.44
CA PHE A 27 7.04 11.35 2.31
C PHE A 27 6.11 10.78 1.26
N VAL A 28 5.12 11.57 0.86
CA VAL A 28 4.17 11.23 -0.21
C VAL A 28 4.49 12.09 -1.42
N GLY A 29 5.04 11.46 -2.43
CA GLY A 29 5.39 12.09 -3.70
C GLY A 29 4.47 11.67 -4.84
N PHE A 30 4.63 12.24 -6.02
CA PHE A 30 3.82 11.88 -7.20
C PHE A 30 3.83 10.38 -7.52
N PRO A 31 4.94 9.63 -7.30
CA PRO A 31 4.94 8.17 -7.50
C PRO A 31 4.21 7.37 -6.41
N GLY A 32 3.80 7.99 -5.31
CA GLY A 32 3.18 7.36 -4.15
C GLY A 32 3.95 7.59 -2.84
N VAL A 33 3.71 6.75 -1.85
CA VAL A 33 4.46 6.75 -0.58
C VAL A 33 5.91 6.32 -0.87
N TYR A 34 6.88 7.07 -0.35
CA TYR A 34 8.29 6.81 -0.60
C TYR A 34 8.70 5.42 -0.13
N GLY A 35 9.31 4.67 -1.03
CA GLY A 35 9.68 3.28 -0.77
C GLY A 35 8.53 2.26 -0.88
N ASP A 36 7.32 2.66 -1.26
CA ASP A 36 6.20 1.73 -1.38
C ASP A 36 6.23 0.98 -2.70
N ARG A 37 6.16 -0.37 -2.66
CA ARG A 37 6.05 -1.27 -3.82
C ARG A 37 7.06 -1.01 -4.94
N LEU A 38 8.31 -0.68 -4.56
CA LEU A 38 9.40 -0.47 -5.53
C LEU A 38 9.95 -1.79 -6.06
N HIS A 39 9.58 -2.90 -5.46
CA HIS A 39 9.96 -4.25 -5.86
C HIS A 39 8.74 -5.12 -6.10
N ALA A 40 8.80 -5.95 -7.15
CA ALA A 40 7.80 -6.96 -7.45
C ALA A 40 8.46 -8.16 -8.15
N PHE A 41 7.81 -9.30 -8.13
CA PHE A 41 8.21 -10.46 -8.93
C PHE A 41 7.32 -10.55 -10.15
N ARG A 42 7.94 -10.46 -11.34
CA ARG A 42 7.25 -10.71 -12.61
C ARG A 42 7.07 -12.22 -12.78
N SER A 43 5.89 -12.61 -13.22
CA SER A 43 5.59 -14.00 -13.59
C SER A 43 5.36 -14.14 -15.08
N SER A 44 5.95 -15.15 -15.72
CA SER A 44 5.75 -15.44 -17.15
C SER A 44 4.32 -15.87 -17.48
N ALA A 45 3.56 -16.34 -16.49
CA ALA A 45 2.14 -16.74 -16.65
C ALA A 45 1.14 -15.64 -16.29
N ALA A 46 1.61 -14.48 -15.81
CA ALA A 46 0.73 -13.38 -15.48
C ALA A 46 0.08 -12.76 -16.74
N PRO A 47 -1.13 -12.20 -16.63
CA PRO A 47 -1.80 -11.60 -17.77
C PRO A 47 -1.06 -10.37 -18.30
N LYS A 48 -1.23 -10.10 -19.61
CA LYS A 48 -0.72 -8.86 -20.21
C LYS A 48 -1.28 -7.64 -19.49
N GLY A 49 -0.40 -6.67 -19.18
CA GLY A 49 -0.74 -5.44 -18.47
C GLY A 49 -0.71 -5.54 -16.94
N PHE A 50 -0.64 -6.75 -16.37
CA PHE A 50 -0.47 -6.96 -14.95
C PHE A 50 0.52 -8.13 -14.70
N PRO A 51 1.82 -7.91 -14.94
CA PRO A 51 2.80 -9.00 -15.06
C PRO A 51 3.31 -9.56 -13.72
N TYR A 52 2.62 -9.32 -12.62
CA TYR A 52 3.11 -9.58 -11.29
C TYR A 52 2.64 -10.94 -10.75
N LEU A 53 3.57 -11.67 -10.10
CA LEU A 53 3.19 -12.68 -9.13
C LEU A 53 2.61 -11.98 -7.91
N THR A 54 1.44 -12.42 -7.48
CA THR A 54 0.75 -11.83 -6.33
C THR A 54 0.22 -12.89 -5.36
N GLY A 55 -0.24 -12.49 -4.20
CA GLY A 55 -0.92 -13.39 -3.27
C GLY A 55 -2.22 -13.99 -3.83
N ARG A 56 -2.67 -13.62 -5.04
CA ARG A 56 -3.79 -14.30 -5.71
C ARG A 56 -3.39 -15.69 -6.19
N GLU A 57 -2.13 -15.84 -6.61
CA GLU A 57 -1.53 -17.08 -7.10
C GLU A 57 -0.67 -17.77 -6.04
N GLN A 58 0.04 -16.98 -5.23
CA GLN A 58 0.94 -17.45 -4.18
C GLN A 58 0.60 -16.78 -2.84
N GLU A 59 -0.34 -17.33 -2.12
CA GLU A 59 -0.87 -16.78 -0.86
C GLU A 59 0.21 -16.60 0.21
N ALA A 60 1.17 -17.53 0.25
CA ALA A 60 2.28 -17.49 1.18
C ALA A 60 3.19 -16.26 1.06
N MET A 61 3.10 -15.49 -0.04
CA MET A 61 3.84 -14.23 -0.16
C MET A 61 3.55 -13.26 0.98
N LEU A 62 2.34 -13.28 1.56
CA LEU A 62 1.99 -12.42 2.69
C LEU A 62 2.83 -12.69 3.94
N LEU A 63 3.39 -13.88 4.07
CA LEU A 63 4.18 -14.29 5.23
C LEU A 63 5.64 -13.81 5.16
N TYR A 64 6.11 -13.47 3.96
CA TYR A 64 7.45 -12.92 3.77
C TYR A 64 7.48 -11.47 4.24
N ARG A 65 8.54 -11.09 4.99
CA ARG A 65 8.69 -9.78 5.64
C ARG A 65 9.84 -8.99 5.01
N PRO A 66 9.59 -8.19 3.98
CA PRO A 66 10.61 -7.31 3.43
C PRO A 66 10.98 -6.23 4.44
N ARG A 67 12.28 -5.93 4.50
CA ARG A 67 12.85 -4.88 5.34
C ARG A 67 13.88 -4.11 4.54
N TYR A 68 13.83 -2.79 4.59
CA TYR A 68 14.91 -1.99 4.08
C TYR A 68 16.18 -2.19 4.91
N ARG A 69 17.32 -2.32 4.24
CA ARG A 69 18.61 -2.50 4.91
C ARG A 69 19.05 -1.24 5.65
N HIS A 70 18.65 -0.07 5.13
CA HIS A 70 18.94 1.26 5.68
C HIS A 70 17.62 2.01 5.98
N PRO A 71 16.88 1.64 7.04
CA PRO A 71 15.57 2.20 7.31
C PRO A 71 15.60 3.73 7.53
N GLU A 72 16.69 4.28 8.04
CA GLU A 72 16.90 5.70 8.23
C GLU A 72 16.93 6.53 6.94
N ARG A 73 17.19 5.88 5.80
CA ARG A 73 17.22 6.52 4.46
C ARG A 73 15.93 6.34 3.69
N THR A 74 14.94 5.70 4.27
CA THR A 74 13.73 5.26 3.56
C THR A 74 12.47 6.02 3.95
N THR A 75 12.58 7.08 4.74
CA THR A 75 11.43 7.91 5.15
C THR A 75 11.10 8.99 4.12
N LYS A 76 12.12 9.51 3.44
CA LYS A 76 12.02 10.59 2.44
C LYS A 76 13.20 10.57 1.47
N PRO A 77 13.09 11.21 0.29
CA PRO A 77 14.22 11.39 -0.64
C PRO A 77 15.39 12.11 0.02
N GLY A 78 16.63 11.64 -0.24
CA GLY A 78 17.82 12.19 0.38
C GLY A 78 18.07 13.67 0.05
N ASN A 79 17.64 14.13 -1.15
CA ASN A 79 17.79 15.51 -1.61
C ASN A 79 16.54 16.39 -1.35
N LEU A 80 15.61 15.95 -0.50
CA LEU A 80 14.34 16.68 -0.29
C LEU A 80 14.58 18.12 0.19
N ALA A 81 15.47 18.31 1.17
CA ALA A 81 15.74 19.63 1.73
C ALA A 81 16.35 20.60 0.69
N GLU A 82 17.25 20.11 -0.16
CA GLU A 82 17.82 20.89 -1.26
C GLU A 82 16.75 21.27 -2.29
N ALA A 83 15.92 20.29 -2.67
CA ALA A 83 14.86 20.49 -3.64
C ALA A 83 13.82 21.51 -3.15
N GLU A 84 13.46 21.47 -1.86
CA GLU A 84 12.51 22.42 -1.25
C GLU A 84 13.11 23.84 -1.09
N ALA A 85 14.43 23.98 -1.01
CA ALA A 85 15.10 25.28 -0.88
C ALA A 85 15.24 26.05 -2.21
N ILE A 86 15.02 25.41 -3.34
CA ILE A 86 15.14 26.03 -4.68
C ILE A 86 13.76 26.48 -5.14
N ASP A 87 13.60 27.79 -5.43
CA ASP A 87 12.39 28.37 -5.99
C ASP A 87 12.43 28.32 -7.53
N PRO A 88 11.41 27.81 -8.21
CA PRO A 88 10.08 27.36 -7.75
C PRO A 88 10.03 25.97 -7.12
N GLY A 89 11.13 25.40 -6.76
CA GLY A 89 11.26 24.05 -6.23
C GLY A 89 11.57 23.02 -7.30
N LEU A 90 12.50 22.15 -7.01
CA LEU A 90 12.82 21.01 -7.85
C LEU A 90 12.10 19.75 -7.36
N THR A 91 11.79 18.88 -8.29
CA THR A 91 11.29 17.55 -7.95
C THR A 91 12.41 16.76 -7.28
N PRO A 92 12.20 16.20 -6.07
CA PRO A 92 13.18 15.37 -5.41
C PRO A 92 13.48 14.10 -6.20
N VAL A 93 14.57 13.44 -5.89
CA VAL A 93 14.82 12.06 -6.32
C VAL A 93 13.90 11.14 -5.51
N TYR A 94 12.94 10.51 -6.18
CA TYR A 94 11.93 9.69 -5.50
C TYR A 94 12.46 8.37 -4.97
N ALA A 95 13.43 7.79 -5.64
CA ALA A 95 14.04 6.55 -5.21
C ALA A 95 15.50 6.49 -5.63
N ASP A 96 16.41 6.59 -4.68
CA ASP A 96 17.76 6.08 -4.86
C ASP A 96 17.74 4.59 -4.51
N LEU A 97 17.86 3.74 -5.54
CA LEU A 97 17.80 2.29 -5.34
C LEU A 97 18.96 1.77 -4.50
N SER A 98 20.06 2.52 -4.37
CA SER A 98 21.17 2.18 -3.48
C SER A 98 20.80 2.34 -2.01
N ASP A 99 19.94 3.30 -1.67
CA ASP A 99 19.41 3.51 -0.33
C ASP A 99 18.24 2.58 0.00
N LEU A 100 17.53 2.12 -1.03
CA LEU A 100 16.31 1.32 -0.91
C LEU A 100 16.55 -0.18 -1.16
N ILE A 101 17.69 -0.69 -0.68
CA ILE A 101 18.01 -2.12 -0.73
C ILE A 101 17.13 -2.89 0.27
N VAL A 102 16.51 -3.97 -0.19
CA VAL A 102 15.58 -4.79 0.60
C VAL A 102 16.19 -6.15 0.88
N ASP A 103 16.12 -6.56 2.14
CA ASP A 103 16.25 -7.95 2.57
C ASP A 103 14.86 -8.50 2.92
N VAL A 104 14.64 -9.78 2.71
CA VAL A 104 13.36 -10.44 2.96
C VAL A 104 13.56 -11.53 4.02
N GLU A 105 12.86 -11.40 5.14
CA GLU A 105 12.74 -12.47 6.13
C GLU A 105 11.69 -13.47 5.65
N THR A 106 12.08 -14.72 5.51
CA THR A 106 11.19 -15.82 5.10
C THR A 106 10.29 -16.26 6.25
N PRO A 107 9.22 -17.03 6.00
CA PRO A 107 8.38 -17.60 7.06
C PRO A 107 9.16 -18.48 8.05
N ALA A 108 10.29 -19.06 7.64
CA ALA A 108 11.18 -19.84 8.51
C ALA A 108 12.16 -18.97 9.33
N GLY A 109 12.13 -17.64 9.17
CA GLY A 109 13.02 -16.71 9.88
C GLY A 109 14.38 -16.51 9.21
N GLU A 110 14.64 -17.09 8.04
CA GLU A 110 15.88 -16.83 7.30
C GLU A 110 15.80 -15.45 6.61
N ARG A 111 16.90 -14.68 6.67
CA ARG A 111 17.00 -13.39 5.97
C ARG A 111 17.79 -13.56 4.68
N LEU A 112 17.17 -13.21 3.57
CA LEU A 112 17.75 -13.30 2.21
C LEU A 112 17.73 -11.92 1.55
N ALA A 113 18.74 -11.64 0.72
CA ALA A 113 18.64 -10.50 -0.19
C ALA A 113 17.46 -10.70 -1.15
N ILE A 114 16.80 -9.61 -1.56
CA ILE A 114 15.61 -9.72 -2.43
C ILE A 114 15.90 -10.38 -3.78
N ASP A 115 17.14 -10.35 -4.22
CA ASP A 115 17.62 -10.97 -5.46
C ASP A 115 18.31 -12.34 -5.25
N ASP A 116 18.28 -12.88 -4.03
CA ASP A 116 18.80 -14.23 -3.76
C ASP A 116 18.00 -15.27 -4.55
N PRO A 117 18.65 -16.13 -5.36
CA PRO A 117 17.95 -17.17 -6.13
C PRO A 117 17.11 -18.13 -5.28
N ARG A 118 17.49 -18.35 -4.02
CA ARG A 118 16.74 -19.19 -3.08
C ARG A 118 15.36 -18.60 -2.79
N LEU A 119 15.25 -17.27 -2.64
CA LEU A 119 13.98 -16.58 -2.44
C LEU A 119 13.04 -16.84 -3.63
N MET A 120 13.55 -16.72 -4.87
CA MET A 120 12.75 -17.01 -6.06
C MET A 120 12.31 -18.47 -6.15
N SER A 121 13.17 -19.40 -5.70
CA SER A 121 12.81 -20.82 -5.63
C SER A 121 11.70 -21.08 -4.64
N MET A 122 11.77 -20.49 -3.43
CA MET A 122 10.73 -20.59 -2.40
C MET A 122 9.40 -19.99 -2.87
N LEU A 123 9.43 -18.85 -3.59
CA LEU A 123 8.21 -18.23 -4.12
C LEU A 123 7.55 -19.06 -5.22
N ARG A 124 8.29 -19.96 -5.89
CA ARG A 124 7.74 -20.91 -6.87
C ARG A 124 7.11 -22.14 -6.24
N GLU A 125 7.43 -22.45 -5.00
CA GLU A 125 6.88 -23.61 -4.32
C GLU A 125 5.36 -23.49 -4.18
N GLY A 126 4.63 -24.52 -4.58
CA GLY A 126 3.16 -24.56 -4.53
C GLY A 126 2.44 -23.85 -5.68
N ILE A 127 3.14 -23.18 -6.57
CA ILE A 127 2.53 -22.66 -7.81
C ILE A 127 2.35 -23.82 -8.79
N ARG A 128 1.12 -23.99 -9.31
CA ARG A 128 0.74 -25.16 -10.14
C ARG A 128 1.53 -25.25 -11.45
N ASP A 129 1.87 -24.12 -12.05
CA ASP A 129 2.61 -24.04 -13.29
C ASP A 129 4.05 -23.58 -13.05
N ARG A 130 4.99 -24.06 -13.85
CA ARG A 130 6.39 -23.62 -13.78
C ARG A 130 6.56 -22.22 -14.34
N HIS A 131 6.20 -21.24 -13.54
CA HIS A 131 6.38 -19.83 -13.89
C HIS A 131 7.85 -19.44 -13.78
N GLU A 132 8.37 -18.77 -14.79
CA GLU A 132 9.62 -18.04 -14.66
C GLU A 132 9.36 -16.78 -13.87
N LEU A 133 10.13 -16.58 -12.80
CA LEU A 133 10.07 -15.37 -11.97
C LEU A 133 11.29 -14.50 -12.25
N THR A 134 11.05 -13.20 -12.35
CA THR A 134 12.10 -12.19 -12.50
C THR A 134 11.81 -11.05 -11.53
N LEU A 135 12.83 -10.61 -10.80
CA LEU A 135 12.73 -9.44 -9.94
C LEU A 135 12.56 -8.16 -10.79
N LEU A 136 11.53 -7.41 -10.54
CA LEU A 136 11.32 -6.06 -11.05
C LEU A 136 11.69 -5.04 -9.98
N ARG A 137 12.39 -3.99 -10.41
CA ARG A 137 12.68 -2.80 -9.61
C ARG A 137 12.13 -1.57 -10.34
N SER A 138 11.56 -0.63 -9.61
CA SER A 138 10.96 0.58 -10.16
C SER A 138 11.24 1.77 -9.26
N VAL A 139 11.32 2.96 -9.84
CA VAL A 139 11.34 4.23 -9.12
C VAL A 139 9.92 4.75 -8.83
N ARG A 140 8.90 4.03 -9.29
CA ARG A 140 7.48 4.31 -9.03
C ARG A 140 6.84 3.14 -8.32
N SER A 141 5.93 3.43 -7.42
CA SER A 141 5.14 2.39 -6.76
C SER A 141 4.40 1.51 -7.76
N MET A 142 4.69 0.20 -7.75
CA MET A 142 4.00 -0.79 -8.58
C MET A 142 2.69 -1.20 -7.92
N THR A 143 1.81 -0.24 -7.69
CA THR A 143 0.44 -0.41 -7.17
C THR A 143 -0.45 -1.09 -8.19
N ASP A 144 -1.68 -1.44 -7.80
CA ASP A 144 -2.63 -2.06 -8.74
C ASP A 144 -3.31 -1.00 -9.62
N CYS A 145 -3.57 0.19 -9.07
CA CYS A 145 -4.31 1.24 -9.76
C CYS A 145 -3.68 2.62 -9.60
N ARG A 146 -3.78 3.25 -8.42
CA ARG A 146 -3.28 4.60 -8.16
C ARG A 146 -2.20 4.61 -7.09
N PRO A 147 -1.40 5.71 -7.01
CA PRO A 147 -0.23 5.77 -6.13
C PRO A 147 -0.54 5.60 -4.64
N VAL A 148 -1.71 6.05 -4.19
CA VAL A 148 -2.07 6.05 -2.77
C VAL A 148 -3.43 5.41 -2.56
N SER A 149 -3.53 4.43 -1.67
CA SER A 149 -4.78 3.81 -1.23
C SER A 149 -5.11 4.27 0.19
N ILE A 150 -6.36 4.67 0.41
CA ILE A 150 -6.88 5.21 1.67
C ILE A 150 -8.15 4.45 2.06
N ILE A 151 -8.27 4.06 3.32
CA ILE A 151 -9.49 3.43 3.85
C ILE A 151 -9.77 3.92 5.26
N SER A 152 -11.05 4.10 5.61
CA SER A 152 -11.42 4.47 6.96
C SER A 152 -11.48 3.28 7.92
N ILE A 153 -11.13 3.51 9.17
CA ILE A 153 -11.27 2.51 10.24
C ILE A 153 -12.76 2.18 10.46
N GLN A 154 -13.65 3.13 10.22
CA GLN A 154 -15.09 2.89 10.29
C GLN A 154 -15.55 1.86 9.26
N THR A 155 -15.02 1.90 8.04
CA THR A 155 -15.30 0.89 6.99
C THR A 155 -14.78 -0.49 7.40
N VAL A 156 -13.57 -0.58 7.93
CA VAL A 156 -13.01 -1.85 8.45
C VAL A 156 -13.88 -2.43 9.57
N ARG A 157 -14.26 -1.59 10.55
CA ARG A 157 -15.13 -2.00 11.67
C ARG A 157 -16.51 -2.44 11.21
N GLN A 158 -17.08 -1.78 10.21
CA GLN A 158 -18.38 -2.17 9.66
C GLN A 158 -18.32 -3.55 8.99
N LEU A 159 -17.29 -3.79 8.19
CA LEU A 159 -17.07 -5.10 7.57
C LEU A 159 -16.80 -6.20 8.61
N SER A 160 -16.06 -5.90 9.69
CA SER A 160 -15.91 -6.81 10.84
C SER A 160 -17.26 -7.21 11.42
N LYS A 161 -18.14 -6.23 11.66
CA LYS A 161 -19.48 -6.44 12.21
C LYS A 161 -20.37 -7.27 11.28
N GLU A 162 -20.37 -6.96 9.98
CA GLU A 162 -21.17 -7.65 8.97
C GLU A 162 -20.78 -9.13 8.80
N LEU A 163 -19.49 -9.41 8.97
CA LEU A 163 -18.93 -10.77 8.86
C LEU A 163 -18.92 -11.52 10.18
N GLY A 164 -19.12 -10.85 11.31
CA GLY A 164 -19.01 -11.47 12.64
C GLY A 164 -17.60 -11.92 12.98
N ILE A 165 -16.57 -11.29 12.42
CA ILE A 165 -15.15 -11.60 12.66
C ILE A 165 -14.39 -10.35 13.09
N ASP A 166 -13.28 -10.51 13.79
CA ASP A 166 -12.33 -9.42 14.01
C ASP A 166 -11.45 -9.26 12.76
N MET A 167 -11.83 -8.30 11.90
CA MET A 167 -11.16 -8.10 10.62
C MET A 167 -9.93 -7.22 10.79
N ASP A 168 -8.76 -7.80 10.57
CA ASP A 168 -7.52 -7.06 10.55
C ASP A 168 -7.48 -6.07 9.37
N LYS A 169 -7.27 -4.77 9.66
CA LYS A 169 -7.15 -3.72 8.65
C LYS A 169 -6.06 -4.00 7.61
N ARG A 170 -4.99 -4.72 7.97
CA ARG A 170 -3.88 -5.05 7.06
C ARG A 170 -4.31 -5.86 5.83
N ARG A 171 -5.49 -6.51 5.85
CA ARG A 171 -6.07 -7.19 4.67
C ARG A 171 -6.27 -6.25 3.49
N PHE A 172 -6.59 -4.99 3.76
CA PHE A 172 -6.84 -3.97 2.74
C PHE A 172 -5.57 -3.42 2.11
N ARG A 173 -4.42 -3.57 2.77
CA ARG A 173 -3.12 -3.12 2.26
C ARG A 173 -3.11 -1.66 1.80
N ALA A 174 -3.88 -0.83 2.49
CA ALA A 174 -3.92 0.61 2.25
C ALA A 174 -2.63 1.30 2.74
N ASN A 175 -2.30 2.44 2.13
CA ASN A 175 -1.19 3.27 2.60
C ASN A 175 -1.62 4.13 3.80
N LEU A 176 -2.85 4.67 3.76
CA LEU A 176 -3.41 5.48 4.83
C LEU A 176 -4.66 4.81 5.40
N TYR A 177 -4.62 4.53 6.69
CA TYR A 177 -5.82 4.25 7.46
C TYR A 177 -6.23 5.53 8.16
N VAL A 178 -7.52 5.91 8.02
CA VAL A 178 -8.00 7.20 8.47
C VAL A 178 -9.18 7.04 9.43
N GLU A 179 -9.30 7.94 10.39
CA GLU A 179 -10.46 8.06 11.24
C GLU A 179 -11.27 9.27 10.78
N LEU A 180 -12.50 9.02 10.32
CA LEU A 180 -13.39 10.08 9.83
C LEU A 180 -14.19 10.72 10.96
N GLU A 181 -14.31 12.05 10.97
CA GLU A 181 -15.13 12.78 11.94
C GLU A 181 -16.61 12.40 11.86
N SER A 182 -17.10 12.05 10.67
CA SER A 182 -18.50 11.67 10.48
C SER A 182 -18.88 10.38 11.21
N GLY A 183 -17.90 9.54 11.56
CA GLY A 183 -18.13 8.22 12.15
C GLY A 183 -18.77 7.19 11.20
N ASN A 184 -19.10 7.57 9.97
CA ASN A 184 -19.81 6.72 9.02
C ASN A 184 -18.87 5.75 8.31
N ALA A 185 -19.26 4.49 8.25
CA ALA A 185 -18.62 3.50 7.38
C ALA A 185 -18.82 3.89 5.91
N PHE A 186 -17.84 3.58 5.07
CA PHE A 186 -17.79 3.97 3.66
C PHE A 186 -17.96 5.49 3.44
N GLY A 187 -17.71 6.28 4.50
CA GLY A 187 -17.77 7.74 4.43
C GLY A 187 -16.73 8.36 3.53
N GLU A 188 -15.60 7.68 3.34
CA GLU A 188 -14.53 8.06 2.42
C GLU A 188 -14.97 8.09 0.95
N ASP A 189 -15.96 7.31 0.56
CA ASP A 189 -16.48 7.27 -0.82
C ASP A 189 -16.99 8.63 -1.30
N LYS A 190 -17.46 9.48 -0.38
CA LYS A 190 -17.94 10.84 -0.67
C LYS A 190 -16.84 11.79 -1.11
N PHE A 191 -15.57 11.39 -0.97
CA PHE A 191 -14.44 12.20 -1.40
C PHE A 191 -14.03 11.94 -2.84
N VAL A 192 -14.62 10.94 -3.52
CA VAL A 192 -14.34 10.72 -4.96
C VAL A 192 -14.67 11.97 -5.77
N GLY A 193 -13.73 12.39 -6.60
CA GLY A 193 -13.77 13.64 -7.37
C GLY A 193 -13.40 14.89 -6.57
N ARG A 194 -12.95 14.75 -5.32
CA ARG A 194 -12.56 15.87 -4.44
C ARG A 194 -11.07 15.82 -4.14
N THR A 195 -10.55 16.91 -3.59
CA THR A 195 -9.16 17.01 -3.14
C THR A 195 -9.10 17.04 -1.62
N LEU A 196 -8.25 16.21 -1.06
CA LEU A 196 -7.94 16.17 0.37
C LEU A 196 -6.59 16.83 0.61
N ARG A 197 -6.52 17.78 1.53
CA ARG A 197 -5.26 18.22 2.14
C ARG A 197 -4.99 17.35 3.37
N ILE A 198 -3.76 16.87 3.49
CA ILE A 198 -3.30 16.03 4.60
C ILE A 198 -2.12 16.71 5.27
N GLY A 199 -2.22 16.96 6.57
CA GLY A 199 -1.19 17.66 7.34
C GLY A 199 -0.94 19.08 6.82
N ALA A 200 0.32 19.49 6.79
CA ALA A 200 0.70 20.86 6.49
C ALA A 200 0.47 21.26 5.02
N LYS A 201 0.88 20.39 4.07
CA LYS A 201 0.86 20.78 2.64
C LYS A 201 0.44 19.69 1.66
N THR A 202 0.50 18.39 2.03
CA THR A 202 0.23 17.30 1.09
C THR A 202 -1.20 17.40 0.57
N ALA A 203 -1.38 17.31 -0.75
CA ALA A 203 -2.70 17.31 -1.36
C ALA A 203 -2.86 16.10 -2.27
N ILE A 204 -4.00 15.41 -2.14
CA ILE A 204 -4.34 14.20 -2.87
C ILE A 204 -5.70 14.39 -3.54
N ALA A 205 -5.75 14.27 -4.87
CA ALA A 205 -7.01 14.14 -5.58
C ALA A 205 -7.54 12.71 -5.41
N VAL A 206 -8.74 12.56 -4.88
CA VAL A 206 -9.40 11.26 -4.80
C VAL A 206 -10.04 10.95 -6.16
N VAL A 207 -9.55 9.89 -6.79
CA VAL A 207 -9.87 9.59 -8.20
C VAL A 207 -11.04 8.61 -8.32
N GLU A 208 -11.03 7.56 -7.52
CA GLU A 208 -11.99 6.47 -7.61
C GLU A 208 -12.07 5.66 -6.33
N ARG A 209 -13.15 4.86 -6.20
CA ARG A 209 -13.26 3.85 -5.14
C ARG A 209 -12.29 2.71 -5.40
N ASP A 210 -11.82 2.07 -4.33
CA ASP A 210 -10.86 0.97 -4.41
C ASP A 210 -11.60 -0.37 -4.62
N SER A 211 -11.53 -0.90 -5.84
CA SER A 211 -12.06 -2.22 -6.18
C SER A 211 -11.19 -3.32 -5.61
N ARG A 212 -11.78 -4.16 -4.77
CA ARG A 212 -11.06 -5.20 -4.05
C ARG A 212 -11.01 -6.53 -4.82
N CYS A 213 -10.01 -7.31 -4.50
CA CYS A 213 -9.81 -8.63 -5.11
C CYS A 213 -9.55 -9.70 -4.04
N LYS A 214 -9.26 -10.92 -4.45
CA LYS A 214 -8.95 -12.04 -3.55
C LYS A 214 -7.97 -11.68 -2.41
N MET A 215 -7.07 -10.72 -2.60
CA MET A 215 -6.09 -10.34 -1.59
C MET A 215 -6.69 -10.01 -0.21
N ILE A 216 -7.87 -9.38 -0.16
CA ILE A 216 -8.52 -9.04 1.13
C ILE A 216 -9.03 -10.27 1.89
N THR A 217 -9.18 -11.41 1.21
CA THR A 217 -9.60 -12.65 1.86
C THR A 217 -8.48 -13.28 2.69
N LEU A 218 -7.23 -12.95 2.37
CA LEU A 218 -6.06 -13.57 3.00
C LEU A 218 -5.80 -12.97 4.37
N ASP A 219 -5.62 -13.84 5.35
CA ASP A 219 -5.21 -13.44 6.68
C ASP A 219 -3.76 -12.95 6.64
N PRO A 220 -3.44 -11.75 7.18
CA PRO A 220 -2.11 -11.15 7.04
C PRO A 220 -1.00 -11.89 7.81
N ASP A 221 -1.36 -12.73 8.79
CA ASP A 221 -0.40 -13.46 9.62
C ASP A 221 -0.29 -14.95 9.29
N THR A 222 -1.35 -15.53 8.72
CA THR A 222 -1.40 -16.98 8.40
C THR A 222 -1.50 -17.26 6.90
N ALA A 223 -1.79 -16.23 6.08
CA ALA A 223 -2.14 -16.33 4.65
C ALA A 223 -3.39 -17.20 4.36
N GLN A 224 -4.13 -17.65 5.40
CA GLN A 224 -5.32 -18.46 5.23
C GLN A 224 -6.44 -17.64 4.59
N PRO A 225 -7.08 -18.12 3.51
CA PRO A 225 -8.15 -17.43 2.85
C PRO A 225 -9.48 -17.56 3.61
N ASN A 226 -10.21 -16.43 3.70
CA ASN A 226 -11.62 -16.41 4.08
C ASN A 226 -12.45 -15.82 2.92
N PRO A 227 -12.99 -16.65 2.01
CA PRO A 227 -13.74 -16.17 0.85
C PRO A 227 -15.00 -15.37 1.18
N GLU A 228 -15.56 -15.52 2.39
CA GLU A 228 -16.75 -14.78 2.83
C GLU A 228 -16.49 -13.26 2.83
N VAL A 229 -15.25 -12.83 3.09
CA VAL A 229 -14.86 -11.43 3.04
C VAL A 229 -15.16 -10.82 1.67
N MET A 230 -14.74 -11.50 0.58
CA MET A 230 -14.98 -10.99 -0.77
C MET A 230 -16.43 -11.16 -1.20
N ARG A 231 -17.11 -12.25 -0.80
CA ARG A 231 -18.53 -12.47 -1.11
C ARG A 231 -19.40 -11.38 -0.48
N ARG A 232 -19.19 -11.07 0.81
CA ARG A 232 -19.90 -10.01 1.53
C ARG A 232 -19.69 -8.67 0.85
N LEU A 233 -18.42 -8.33 0.58
CA LEU A 233 -18.08 -7.07 -0.04
C LEU A 233 -18.70 -6.93 -1.45
N ALA A 234 -18.66 -8.01 -2.25
CA ALA A 234 -19.26 -8.00 -3.58
C ALA A 234 -20.79 -7.86 -3.56
N HIS A 235 -21.44 -8.51 -2.58
CA HIS A 235 -22.90 -8.49 -2.46
C HIS A 235 -23.44 -7.15 -1.93
N ASP A 236 -22.82 -6.61 -0.87
CA ASP A 236 -23.39 -5.48 -0.13
C ASP A 236 -22.73 -4.14 -0.48
N HIS A 237 -21.50 -4.16 -1.05
CA HIS A 237 -20.68 -2.96 -1.28
C HIS A 237 -20.05 -2.91 -2.69
N GLU A 238 -20.64 -3.58 -3.67
CA GLU A 238 -20.19 -3.56 -5.08
C GLU A 238 -18.73 -4.03 -5.30
N GLY A 239 -18.18 -4.79 -4.33
CA GLY A 239 -16.78 -5.22 -4.35
C GLY A 239 -15.78 -4.12 -4.02
N GLN A 240 -16.21 -3.01 -3.41
CA GLN A 240 -15.39 -1.82 -3.18
C GLN A 240 -15.29 -1.49 -1.70
N ALA A 241 -14.10 -1.09 -1.26
CA ALA A 241 -13.86 -0.56 0.10
C ALA A 241 -12.60 0.31 0.11
N GLY A 242 -12.75 1.56 0.54
CA GLY A 242 -11.71 2.58 0.47
C GLY A 242 -11.64 3.27 -0.89
N ILE A 243 -10.67 4.15 -1.03
CA ILE A 243 -10.51 5.04 -2.18
C ILE A 243 -9.06 5.09 -2.66
N TYR A 244 -8.88 5.40 -3.91
CA TYR A 244 -7.58 5.67 -4.52
C TYR A 244 -7.37 7.14 -4.79
N GLY A 245 -6.14 7.61 -4.56
CA GLY A 245 -5.75 8.98 -4.78
C GLY A 245 -4.50 9.15 -5.64
N ALA A 246 -4.45 10.28 -6.34
CA ALA A 246 -3.29 10.80 -7.04
C ALA A 246 -2.74 12.02 -6.30
N VAL A 247 -1.43 12.09 -6.13
CA VAL A 247 -0.78 13.18 -5.40
C VAL A 247 -0.75 14.42 -6.28
N LEU A 248 -1.25 15.54 -5.75
CA LEU A 248 -1.21 16.85 -6.40
C LEU A 248 -0.12 17.74 -5.80
N VAL A 249 0.12 17.65 -4.50
CA VAL A 249 1.17 18.37 -3.79
C VAL A 249 1.88 17.38 -2.87
N GLU A 250 3.18 17.32 -3.04
CA GLU A 250 4.04 16.43 -2.28
C GLU A 250 4.31 16.95 -0.87
N GLY A 251 4.54 16.05 0.07
CA GLY A 251 4.89 16.41 1.42
C GLY A 251 5.03 15.23 2.36
N THR A 252 5.52 15.52 3.55
CA THR A 252 5.63 14.54 4.64
C THR A 252 4.37 14.55 5.48
N ILE A 253 3.86 13.37 5.78
CA ILE A 253 2.66 13.15 6.60
C ILE A 253 2.98 12.21 7.75
N ARG A 254 2.17 12.31 8.84
CA ARG A 254 2.34 11.54 10.07
C ARG A 254 1.00 11.01 10.59
N PRO A 255 0.98 9.93 11.36
CA PRO A 255 -0.19 9.59 12.17
C PRO A 255 -0.62 10.79 13.04
N GLY A 256 -1.93 11.02 13.10
CA GLY A 256 -2.52 12.19 13.78
C GLY A 256 -2.70 13.43 12.91
N ASP A 257 -2.06 13.52 11.73
CA ASP A 257 -2.26 14.64 10.83
C ASP A 257 -3.73 14.77 10.41
N GLU A 258 -4.23 15.99 10.44
CA GLU A 258 -5.59 16.31 10.01
C GLU A 258 -5.76 16.12 8.50
N ILE A 259 -6.93 15.65 8.12
CA ILE A 259 -7.39 15.55 6.75
C ILE A 259 -8.50 16.56 6.54
N ALA A 260 -8.30 17.47 5.61
CA ALA A 260 -9.27 18.51 5.28
C ALA A 260 -9.68 18.45 3.82
N LEU A 261 -10.97 18.62 3.57
CA LEU A 261 -11.53 18.75 2.24
C LEU A 261 -11.20 20.14 1.69
N LEU A 262 -10.58 20.18 0.50
CA LEU A 262 -10.42 21.38 -0.29
C LEU A 262 -11.65 21.52 -1.20
N ASP A 263 -12.32 22.68 -1.11
CA ASP A 263 -13.49 22.99 -1.96
C ASP A 263 -13.07 23.37 -3.38
#